data_054d89e673c27226a977a738815cbf10
#
_entry.id   054d89e673c27226a977a738815cbf10
#
_cell.length_a   1.000
_cell.length_b   1.000
_cell.length_c   1.000
_cell.angle_alpha   90.00
_cell.angle_beta   90.00
_cell.angle_gamma   90.00
#
_symmetry.space_group_name_H-M   'P 1'
#
loop_
_entity.id
_entity.type
_entity.pdbx_description
1 polymer ?
#
loop_
_entity_poly.entity_id
_entity_poly.type
_entity_poly.pdbx_seq_one_letter_code
_entity_poly.pdbx_strand_id
1 'polypeptide(L)'
;MEEILEIQNISKKYQHKDGELVAIKDINFKVKEGEFVSIIGPSGCGKSTLLSIISGLEEKSDGEIYIEKEKIEGVSSKIGYMLQKDCLLEWRNIYNNVMLGLEIKGIKNEENIRYTENLLKKYGLYDFKDKFPNQLSGGMRQRAALIRTLSVKPKILLLDEAFSALDYQTRIKVTVDIYKILKKEKITTLMVTHDITEAISMSDRVVVLSKRPGTIKKIHNIEFDLSNRDPFNCRQTPEFSKYFNLLWKELGVNE
;
A
#
# COMPACT_ATOMS: atom_id res chain seq x y z
N MET A 1 1.65 20.53 4.54
CA MET A 1 1.48 19.17 5.08
C MET A 1 2.83 18.73 5.63
N GLU A 2 2.85 18.20 6.85
CA GLU A 2 4.09 17.72 7.48
C GLU A 2 4.55 16.39 6.87
N GLU A 3 5.85 16.12 6.94
CA GLU A 3 6.45 14.85 6.55
C GLU A 3 6.18 13.82 7.66
N ILE A 4 5.47 12.74 7.33
CA ILE A 4 5.12 11.69 8.30
C ILE A 4 6.06 10.49 8.21
N LEU A 5 6.58 10.18 7.02
CA LEU A 5 7.56 9.12 6.79
C LEU A 5 8.79 9.68 6.09
N GLU A 6 9.96 9.38 6.62
CA GLU A 6 11.24 9.73 6.01
C GLU A 6 12.12 8.48 5.91
N ILE A 7 12.63 8.23 4.71
CA ILE A 7 13.50 7.11 4.37
C ILE A 7 14.84 7.69 3.95
N GLN A 8 15.89 7.34 4.69
CA GLN A 8 17.24 7.88 4.51
C GLN A 8 18.24 6.76 4.25
N ASN A 9 18.84 6.77 3.05
CA ASN A 9 19.93 5.89 2.62
C ASN A 9 19.65 4.40 2.81
N ILE A 10 18.40 3.97 2.68
CA ILE A 10 18.03 2.56 2.88
C ILE A 10 18.67 1.69 1.84
N SER A 11 19.43 0.71 2.31
CA SER A 11 20.06 -0.33 1.49
C SER A 11 19.80 -1.72 2.06
N LYS A 12 19.71 -2.72 1.18
CA LYS A 12 19.58 -4.13 1.57
C LYS A 12 20.48 -5.01 0.74
N LYS A 13 21.26 -5.80 1.45
CA LYS A 13 22.17 -6.79 0.91
C LYS A 13 21.82 -8.16 1.50
N TYR A 14 21.80 -9.17 0.67
CA TYR A 14 21.61 -10.55 1.06
C TYR A 14 22.92 -11.30 0.90
N GLN A 15 23.31 -12.05 1.91
CA GLN A 15 24.47 -12.95 1.83
C GLN A 15 24.05 -14.28 1.22
N HIS A 16 24.71 -14.68 0.16
CA HIS A 16 24.56 -15.98 -0.47
C HIS A 16 25.88 -16.75 -0.45
N LYS A 17 25.82 -18.07 -0.66
CA LYS A 17 27.03 -18.89 -0.76
C LYS A 17 27.98 -18.43 -1.87
N ASP A 18 27.42 -17.87 -2.93
CA ASP A 18 28.14 -17.42 -4.13
C ASP A 18 28.47 -15.92 -4.10
N GLY A 19 28.26 -15.23 -2.97
CA GLY A 19 28.57 -13.81 -2.82
C GLY A 19 27.44 -12.95 -2.24
N GLU A 20 27.57 -11.65 -2.38
CA GLU A 20 26.61 -10.66 -1.88
C GLU A 20 25.67 -10.24 -3.00
N LEU A 21 24.36 -10.27 -2.72
CA LEU A 21 23.32 -9.76 -3.62
C LEU A 21 22.77 -8.44 -3.08
N VAL A 22 23.02 -7.33 -3.76
CA VAL A 22 22.44 -6.03 -3.43
C VAL A 22 21.03 -5.94 -4.05
N ALA A 23 20.00 -5.94 -3.21
CA ALA A 23 18.60 -5.85 -3.66
C ALA A 23 18.18 -4.41 -3.94
N ILE A 24 18.40 -3.52 -2.96
CA ILE A 24 18.15 -2.07 -3.06
C ILE A 24 19.36 -1.31 -2.50
N LYS A 25 19.58 -0.10 -3.02
CA LYS A 25 20.73 0.72 -2.65
C LYS A 25 20.35 2.20 -2.58
N ASP A 26 20.73 2.86 -1.49
CA ASP A 26 20.63 4.31 -1.26
C ASP A 26 19.24 4.89 -1.57
N ILE A 27 18.19 4.25 -1.08
CA ILE A 27 16.82 4.73 -1.25
C ILE A 27 16.56 5.91 -0.30
N ASN A 28 16.20 7.05 -0.89
CA ASN A 28 15.95 8.29 -0.16
C ASN A 28 14.66 8.94 -0.66
N PHE A 29 13.62 9.04 0.16
CA PHE A 29 12.43 9.84 -0.12
C PHE A 29 11.63 10.09 1.16
N LYS A 30 10.69 11.04 1.08
CA LYS A 30 9.79 11.41 2.17
C LYS A 30 8.35 11.32 1.70
N VAL A 31 7.44 11.07 2.64
CA VAL A 31 5.99 11.02 2.39
C VAL A 31 5.31 12.00 3.33
N LYS A 32 4.40 12.82 2.79
CA LYS A 32 3.61 13.78 3.55
C LYS A 32 2.38 13.12 4.17
N GLU A 33 1.87 13.68 5.25
CA GLU A 33 0.64 13.20 5.88
C GLU A 33 -0.54 13.25 4.89
N GLY A 34 -1.30 12.15 4.79
CA GLY A 34 -2.44 11.99 3.88
C GLY A 34 -2.07 11.83 2.41
N GLU A 35 -0.78 11.79 2.06
CA GLU A 35 -0.30 11.57 0.71
C GLU A 35 -0.43 10.09 0.30
N PHE A 36 -0.75 9.87 -0.96
CA PHE A 36 -0.72 8.54 -1.58
C PHE A 36 0.49 8.45 -2.52
N VAL A 37 1.47 7.63 -2.18
CA VAL A 37 2.68 7.43 -2.98
C VAL A 37 2.72 6.01 -3.52
N SER A 38 2.92 5.84 -4.83
CA SER A 38 3.19 4.53 -5.41
C SER A 38 4.65 4.34 -5.76
N ILE A 39 5.13 3.12 -5.58
CA ILE A 39 6.45 2.67 -5.99
C ILE A 39 6.27 1.68 -7.13
N ILE A 40 6.85 1.99 -8.28
CA ILE A 40 6.87 1.12 -9.46
C ILE A 40 8.31 0.79 -9.86
N GLY A 41 8.48 -0.28 -10.62
CA GLY A 41 9.79 -0.69 -11.11
C GLY A 41 9.73 -2.10 -11.69
N PRO A 42 10.78 -2.55 -12.40
CA PRO A 42 10.85 -3.88 -12.99
C PRO A 42 10.65 -5.00 -11.95
N SER A 43 10.26 -6.19 -12.41
CA SER A 43 10.17 -7.36 -11.54
C SER A 43 11.52 -7.64 -10.88
N GLY A 44 11.50 -7.96 -9.58
CA GLY A 44 12.71 -8.28 -8.82
C GLY A 44 13.64 -7.08 -8.51
N CYS A 45 13.22 -5.83 -8.72
CA CYS A 45 14.03 -4.65 -8.37
C CYS A 45 14.05 -4.28 -6.88
N GLY A 46 13.32 -5.01 -6.02
CA GLY A 46 13.34 -4.80 -4.57
C GLY A 46 12.16 -4.02 -3.99
N LYS A 47 11.04 -3.84 -4.72
CA LYS A 47 9.85 -3.12 -4.22
C LYS A 47 9.27 -3.71 -2.93
N SER A 48 8.96 -5.01 -2.93
CA SER A 48 8.42 -5.68 -1.73
C SER A 48 9.45 -5.76 -0.61
N THR A 49 10.75 -5.91 -0.93
CA THR A 49 11.84 -5.80 0.04
C THR A 49 11.81 -4.43 0.74
N LEU A 50 11.64 -3.34 -0.03
CA LEU A 50 11.56 -2.00 0.54
C LEU A 50 10.34 -1.85 1.47
N LEU A 51 9.15 -2.35 1.07
CA LEU A 51 7.97 -2.35 1.93
C LEU A 51 8.18 -3.19 3.20
N SER A 52 8.78 -4.36 3.08
CA SER A 52 9.08 -5.23 4.22
C SER A 52 10.04 -4.56 5.22
N ILE A 53 11.03 -3.81 4.72
CA ILE A 53 11.93 -3.02 5.56
C ILE A 53 11.18 -1.87 6.25
N ILE A 54 10.34 -1.13 5.52
CA ILE A 54 9.55 -0.02 6.09
C ILE A 54 8.59 -0.54 7.15
N SER A 55 8.01 -1.73 6.97
CA SER A 55 7.11 -2.35 7.96
C SER A 55 7.84 -2.92 9.18
N GLY A 56 9.18 -3.06 9.11
CA GLY A 56 10.00 -3.67 10.14
C GLY A 56 9.97 -5.21 10.14
N LEU A 57 9.39 -5.84 9.11
CA LEU A 57 9.38 -7.30 8.95
C LEU A 57 10.72 -7.83 8.42
N GLU A 58 11.51 -6.97 7.81
CA GLU A 58 12.85 -7.29 7.31
C GLU A 58 13.85 -6.24 7.76
N GLU A 59 15.02 -6.67 8.20
CA GLU A 59 16.09 -5.78 8.61
C GLU A 59 16.77 -5.14 7.40
N LYS A 60 17.00 -3.83 7.48
CA LYS A 60 17.83 -3.10 6.53
C LYS A 60 19.30 -3.42 6.75
N SER A 61 20.13 -3.32 5.71
CA SER A 61 21.60 -3.42 5.85
C SER A 61 22.23 -2.08 6.20
N ASP A 62 21.61 -0.96 5.78
CA ASP A 62 22.07 0.39 6.05
C ASP A 62 20.91 1.39 5.95
N GLY A 63 21.11 2.60 6.49
CA GLY A 63 20.16 3.70 6.45
C GLY A 63 19.21 3.75 7.64
N GLU A 64 18.28 4.70 7.61
CA GLU A 64 17.37 4.97 8.71
C GLU A 64 15.94 5.27 8.21
N ILE A 65 14.95 4.93 9.05
CA ILE A 65 13.53 5.21 8.80
C ILE A 65 12.98 5.99 9.98
N TYR A 66 12.27 7.08 9.67
CA TYR A 66 11.60 7.89 10.67
C TYR A 66 10.11 7.99 10.39
N ILE A 67 9.30 7.87 11.44
CA ILE A 67 7.85 8.12 11.40
C ILE A 67 7.54 9.20 12.43
N GLU A 68 6.92 10.31 11.98
CA GLU A 68 6.67 11.48 12.85
C GLU A 68 7.96 11.97 13.55
N LYS A 69 9.08 12.00 12.82
CA LYS A 69 10.43 12.37 13.28
C LYS A 69 11.05 11.42 14.32
N GLU A 70 10.40 10.32 14.67
CA GLU A 70 10.92 9.29 15.55
C GLU A 70 11.59 8.19 14.73
N LYS A 71 12.83 7.83 15.05
CA LYS A 71 13.53 6.71 14.43
C LYS A 71 12.82 5.40 14.76
N ILE A 72 12.58 4.58 13.74
CA ILE A 72 11.90 3.29 13.89
C ILE A 72 12.91 2.16 13.70
N GLU A 73 12.92 1.22 14.65
CA GLU A 73 13.65 -0.02 14.60
C GLU A 73 12.66 -1.19 14.79
N GLY A 74 12.57 -2.08 13.79
CA GLY A 74 11.62 -3.20 13.79
C GLY A 74 10.17 -2.77 13.53
N VAL A 75 9.22 -3.60 14.00
CA VAL A 75 7.79 -3.43 13.71
C VAL A 75 7.19 -2.27 14.50
N SER A 76 6.54 -1.34 13.80
CA SER A 76 5.87 -0.18 14.41
C SER A 76 4.35 -0.34 14.43
N SER A 77 3.73 -0.01 15.56
CA SER A 77 2.27 0.03 15.69
C SER A 77 1.61 1.14 14.85
N LYS A 78 2.39 2.13 14.38
CA LYS A 78 1.94 3.22 13.52
C LYS A 78 1.71 2.77 12.06
N ILE A 79 2.20 1.57 11.68
CA ILE A 79 2.11 1.01 10.34
C ILE A 79 1.04 -0.08 10.28
N GLY A 80 0.17 0.01 9.27
CA GLY A 80 -0.67 -1.08 8.80
C GLY A 80 -0.09 -1.65 7.51
N TYR A 81 -0.05 -2.97 7.37
CA TYR A 81 0.49 -3.63 6.18
C TYR A 81 -0.56 -4.56 5.58
N MET A 82 -0.91 -4.31 4.33
CA MET A 82 -1.79 -5.15 3.53
C MET A 82 -0.96 -5.87 2.46
N LEU A 83 -0.86 -7.17 2.59
CA LEU A 83 -0.12 -8.04 1.69
C LEU A 83 -0.88 -8.28 0.38
N GLN A 84 -0.20 -8.83 -0.61
CA GLN A 84 -0.75 -9.20 -1.91
C GLN A 84 -1.98 -10.14 -1.78
N LYS A 85 -1.91 -11.11 -0.87
CA LYS A 85 -3.05 -11.96 -0.50
C LYS A 85 -3.82 -11.30 0.63
N ASP A 86 -5.15 -11.47 0.66
CA ASP A 86 -6.01 -10.92 1.71
C ASP A 86 -5.69 -11.48 3.11
N CYS A 87 -5.09 -12.67 3.18
CA CYS A 87 -4.69 -13.35 4.42
C CYS A 87 -5.80 -13.36 5.48
N LEU A 88 -7.06 -13.47 5.06
CA LEU A 88 -8.17 -13.70 5.97
C LEU A 88 -8.07 -15.13 6.51
N LEU A 89 -8.39 -15.28 7.80
CA LEU A 89 -8.39 -16.58 8.46
C LEU A 89 -9.67 -17.32 8.07
N GLU A 90 -9.55 -18.41 7.32
CA GLU A 90 -10.67 -19.16 6.74
C GLU A 90 -11.61 -19.76 7.80
N TRP A 91 -11.11 -20.03 9.01
CA TRP A 91 -11.87 -20.56 10.14
C TRP A 91 -12.54 -19.49 11.01
N ARG A 92 -12.39 -18.20 10.66
CA ARG A 92 -13.05 -17.07 11.30
C ARG A 92 -14.03 -16.42 10.34
N ASN A 93 -15.19 -16.02 10.85
CA ASN A 93 -16.10 -15.18 10.08
C ASN A 93 -15.49 -13.79 9.83
N ILE A 94 -16.12 -12.99 8.98
CA ILE A 94 -15.62 -11.65 8.61
C ILE A 94 -15.51 -10.72 9.82
N TYR A 95 -16.49 -10.75 10.73
CA TYR A 95 -16.44 -9.96 11.95
C TYR A 95 -15.19 -10.25 12.78
N ASN A 96 -14.92 -11.51 13.05
CA ASN A 96 -13.76 -11.93 13.83
C ASN A 96 -12.44 -11.70 13.07
N ASN A 97 -12.45 -11.75 11.74
CA ASN A 97 -11.29 -11.37 10.92
C ASN A 97 -10.95 -9.89 11.08
N VAL A 98 -11.93 -8.98 10.96
CA VAL A 98 -11.66 -7.54 11.06
C VAL A 98 -11.32 -7.09 12.48
N MET A 99 -11.77 -7.82 13.52
CA MET A 99 -11.43 -7.56 14.91
C MET A 99 -10.05 -8.10 15.32
N LEU A 100 -9.43 -8.94 14.50
CA LEU A 100 -8.18 -9.64 14.84
C LEU A 100 -7.06 -8.70 15.29
N GLY A 101 -6.87 -7.57 14.61
CA GLY A 101 -5.85 -6.60 14.98
C GLY A 101 -6.06 -5.98 16.36
N LEU A 102 -7.33 -5.75 16.73
CA LEU A 102 -7.68 -5.24 18.06
C LEU A 102 -7.45 -6.29 19.15
N GLU A 103 -7.73 -7.57 18.83
CA GLU A 103 -7.49 -8.69 19.75
C GLU A 103 -6.00 -8.85 20.04
N ILE A 104 -5.16 -8.89 18.99
CA ILE A 104 -3.70 -9.07 19.11
C ILE A 104 -3.06 -7.92 19.91
N LYS A 105 -3.51 -6.68 19.68
CA LYS A 105 -2.98 -5.50 20.38
C LYS A 105 -3.58 -5.30 21.78
N GLY A 106 -4.55 -6.10 22.19
CA GLY A 106 -5.24 -5.94 23.49
C GLY A 106 -6.06 -4.63 23.62
N ILE A 107 -6.47 -4.03 22.49
CA ILE A 107 -7.21 -2.76 22.44
C ILE A 107 -8.67 -2.93 21.99
N LYS A 108 -9.23 -4.12 22.16
CA LYS A 108 -10.62 -4.44 21.81
C LYS A 108 -11.58 -3.89 22.86
N ASN A 109 -11.70 -2.56 22.92
CA ASN A 109 -12.65 -1.83 23.75
C ASN A 109 -13.88 -1.41 22.94
N GLU A 110 -14.92 -0.90 23.60
CA GLU A 110 -16.18 -0.50 22.95
C GLU A 110 -15.99 0.55 21.85
N GLU A 111 -15.09 1.52 22.03
CA GLU A 111 -14.82 2.56 21.05
C GLU A 111 -14.25 1.97 19.75
N ASN A 112 -13.23 1.11 19.86
CA ASN A 112 -12.58 0.50 18.71
C ASN A 112 -13.48 -0.53 18.02
N ILE A 113 -14.32 -1.25 18.78
CA ILE A 113 -15.36 -2.13 18.24
C ILE A 113 -16.36 -1.30 17.41
N ARG A 114 -16.92 -0.23 17.97
CA ARG A 114 -17.86 0.67 17.27
C ARG A 114 -17.24 1.27 16.01
N TYR A 115 -15.99 1.69 16.09
CA TYR A 115 -15.25 2.20 14.93
C TYR A 115 -15.16 1.14 13.82
N THR A 116 -14.75 -0.08 14.15
CA THR A 116 -14.63 -1.19 13.18
C THR A 116 -15.97 -1.59 12.58
N GLU A 117 -17.03 -1.65 13.38
CA GLU A 117 -18.40 -1.90 12.90
C GLU A 117 -18.89 -0.78 11.96
N ASN A 118 -18.54 0.47 12.25
CA ASN A 118 -18.83 1.58 11.35
C ASN A 118 -18.08 1.45 10.01
N LEU A 119 -16.84 0.97 10.01
CA LEU A 119 -16.12 0.64 8.78
C LEU A 119 -16.84 -0.47 7.99
N LEU A 120 -17.29 -1.54 8.66
CA LEU A 120 -18.06 -2.61 8.01
C LEU A 120 -19.35 -2.09 7.36
N LYS A 121 -20.11 -1.23 8.07
CA LYS A 121 -21.33 -0.58 7.53
C LYS A 121 -21.02 0.33 6.37
N LYS A 122 -20.05 1.23 6.53
CA LYS A 122 -19.67 2.24 5.56
C LYS A 122 -19.17 1.65 4.24
N TYR A 123 -18.54 0.48 4.32
CA TYR A 123 -17.93 -0.18 3.17
C TYR A 123 -18.68 -1.44 2.70
N GLY A 124 -19.96 -1.57 3.13
CA GLY A 124 -20.92 -2.54 2.59
C GLY A 124 -20.61 -3.99 2.92
N LEU A 125 -19.99 -4.24 4.08
CA LEU A 125 -19.69 -5.59 4.56
C LEU A 125 -20.43 -5.98 5.84
N TYR A 126 -21.23 -5.09 6.41
CA TYR A 126 -21.92 -5.36 7.68
C TYR A 126 -22.88 -6.53 7.60
N ASP A 127 -23.64 -6.65 6.51
CA ASP A 127 -24.59 -7.75 6.30
C ASP A 127 -23.90 -9.10 6.02
N PHE A 128 -22.59 -9.06 5.77
CA PHE A 128 -21.76 -10.23 5.53
C PHE A 128 -20.84 -10.57 6.71
N LYS A 129 -21.00 -9.89 7.85
CA LYS A 129 -20.10 -10.03 9.00
C LYS A 129 -20.02 -11.44 9.57
N ASP A 130 -21.12 -12.20 9.48
CA ASP A 130 -21.21 -13.57 9.99
C ASP A 130 -20.80 -14.63 8.94
N LYS A 131 -20.52 -14.21 7.69
CA LYS A 131 -20.03 -15.09 6.63
C LYS A 131 -18.54 -15.38 6.79
N PHE A 132 -18.08 -16.49 6.21
CA PHE A 132 -16.67 -16.88 6.15
C PHE A 132 -16.01 -16.37 4.86
N PRO A 133 -14.65 -16.26 4.80
CA PRO A 133 -13.95 -15.73 3.64
C PRO A 133 -14.30 -16.42 2.31
N ASN A 134 -14.46 -17.74 2.30
CA ASN A 134 -14.81 -18.52 1.12
C ASN A 134 -16.23 -18.24 0.57
N GLN A 135 -17.08 -17.55 1.33
CA GLN A 135 -18.42 -17.15 0.92
C GLN A 135 -18.47 -15.73 0.30
N LEU A 136 -17.31 -15.03 0.26
CA LEU A 136 -17.20 -13.65 -0.24
C LEU A 136 -16.55 -13.63 -1.64
N SER A 137 -16.93 -12.63 -2.45
CA SER A 137 -16.19 -12.33 -3.67
C SER A 137 -14.78 -11.83 -3.37
N GLY A 138 -13.86 -11.91 -4.35
CA GLY A 138 -12.48 -11.42 -4.19
C GLY A 138 -12.42 -9.94 -3.74
N GLY A 139 -13.25 -9.08 -4.32
CA GLY A 139 -13.32 -7.68 -3.92
C GLY A 139 -13.88 -7.46 -2.51
N MET A 140 -14.81 -8.30 -2.06
CA MET A 140 -15.30 -8.25 -0.68
C MET A 140 -14.21 -8.70 0.30
N ARG A 141 -13.44 -9.74 -0.03
CA ARG A 141 -12.29 -10.18 0.78
C ARG A 141 -11.23 -9.09 0.90
N GLN A 142 -10.88 -8.40 -0.21
CA GLN A 142 -9.93 -7.29 -0.18
C GLN A 142 -10.41 -6.14 0.70
N ARG A 143 -11.70 -5.77 0.62
CA ARG A 143 -12.27 -4.76 1.53
C ARG A 143 -12.24 -5.22 2.99
N ALA A 144 -12.52 -6.48 3.28
CA ALA A 144 -12.43 -7.02 4.64
C ALA A 144 -10.99 -6.98 5.18
N ALA A 145 -9.99 -7.33 4.36
CA ALA A 145 -8.58 -7.22 4.72
C ALA A 145 -8.16 -5.77 4.98
N LEU A 146 -8.63 -4.82 4.17
CA LEU A 146 -8.41 -3.41 4.41
C LEU A 146 -9.04 -2.94 5.73
N ILE A 147 -10.31 -3.29 6.00
CA ILE A 147 -10.98 -2.93 7.26
C ILE A 147 -10.23 -3.52 8.46
N ARG A 148 -9.77 -4.77 8.38
CA ARG A 148 -8.93 -5.39 9.41
C ARG A 148 -7.68 -4.55 9.69
N THR A 149 -7.03 -4.07 8.64
CA THR A 149 -5.82 -3.25 8.77
C THR A 149 -6.15 -1.86 9.32
N LEU A 150 -7.26 -1.24 8.89
CA LEU A 150 -7.70 0.08 9.37
C LEU A 150 -8.26 0.06 10.79
N SER A 151 -8.77 -1.08 11.28
CA SER A 151 -9.35 -1.21 12.63
C SER A 151 -8.40 -0.77 13.74
N VAL A 152 -7.09 -0.93 13.53
CA VAL A 152 -6.04 -0.53 14.48
C VAL A 152 -5.59 0.92 14.33
N LYS A 153 -6.27 1.71 13.49
CA LYS A 153 -6.03 3.14 13.23
C LYS A 153 -4.55 3.45 12.92
N PRO A 154 -3.94 2.80 11.89
CA PRO A 154 -2.55 3.06 11.55
C PRO A 154 -2.39 4.49 11.02
N LYS A 155 -1.20 5.08 11.20
CA LYS A 155 -0.82 6.37 10.61
C LYS A 155 -0.44 6.22 9.13
N ILE A 156 0.19 5.10 8.80
CA ILE A 156 0.69 4.78 7.46
C ILE A 156 0.17 3.41 7.07
N LEU A 157 -0.38 3.31 5.87
CA LEU A 157 -0.80 2.05 5.25
C LEU A 157 0.18 1.67 4.15
N LEU A 158 0.72 0.47 4.23
CA LEU A 158 1.51 -0.15 3.18
C LEU A 158 0.64 -1.13 2.39
N LEU A 159 0.65 -1.02 1.06
CA LEU A 159 -0.07 -1.90 0.14
C LEU A 159 0.95 -2.60 -0.78
N ASP A 160 1.09 -3.90 -0.66
CA ASP A 160 2.00 -4.70 -1.49
C ASP A 160 1.19 -5.46 -2.55
N GLU A 161 1.14 -4.92 -3.77
CA GLU A 161 0.41 -5.50 -4.90
C GLU A 161 -1.03 -5.94 -4.56
N ALA A 162 -1.69 -5.18 -3.70
CA ALA A 162 -2.93 -5.56 -3.03
C ALA A 162 -4.11 -5.92 -3.97
N PHE A 163 -4.03 -5.55 -5.26
CA PHE A 163 -5.11 -5.77 -6.23
C PHE A 163 -4.75 -6.76 -7.34
N SER A 164 -3.52 -7.27 -7.37
CA SER A 164 -3.02 -8.10 -8.47
C SER A 164 -3.74 -9.44 -8.63
N ALA A 165 -4.30 -10.00 -7.55
CA ALA A 165 -5.04 -11.27 -7.56
C ALA A 165 -6.49 -11.15 -8.07
N LEU A 166 -6.98 -9.93 -8.40
CA LEU A 166 -8.34 -9.70 -8.86
C LEU A 166 -8.41 -9.71 -10.39
N ASP A 167 -9.54 -10.20 -10.94
CA ASP A 167 -9.86 -10.01 -12.34
C ASP A 167 -9.99 -8.51 -12.69
N TYR A 168 -9.84 -8.18 -13.97
CA TYR A 168 -9.76 -6.79 -14.42
C TYR A 168 -10.95 -5.92 -14.01
N GLN A 169 -12.19 -6.43 -14.16
CA GLN A 169 -13.38 -5.63 -13.84
C GLN A 169 -13.54 -5.41 -12.33
N THR A 170 -13.32 -6.45 -11.53
CA THR A 170 -13.35 -6.39 -10.07
C THR A 170 -12.24 -5.47 -9.56
N ARG A 171 -11.04 -5.53 -10.16
CA ARG A 171 -9.89 -4.69 -9.81
C ARG A 171 -10.23 -3.20 -9.95
N ILE A 172 -10.82 -2.78 -11.08
CA ILE A 172 -11.21 -1.37 -11.27
C ILE A 172 -12.18 -0.91 -10.18
N LYS A 173 -13.23 -1.69 -9.91
CA LYS A 173 -14.22 -1.35 -8.87
C LYS A 173 -13.58 -1.23 -7.49
N VAL A 174 -12.79 -2.25 -7.11
CA VAL A 174 -12.12 -2.30 -5.80
C VAL A 174 -11.11 -1.16 -5.65
N THR A 175 -10.35 -0.84 -6.69
CA THR A 175 -9.40 0.28 -6.70
C THR A 175 -10.10 1.61 -6.43
N VAL A 176 -11.25 1.88 -7.07
CA VAL A 176 -12.07 3.07 -6.83
C VAL A 176 -12.60 3.09 -5.39
N ASP A 177 -13.15 1.96 -4.93
CA ASP A 177 -13.70 1.87 -3.57
C ASP A 177 -12.62 2.13 -2.51
N ILE A 178 -11.47 1.46 -2.64
CA ILE A 178 -10.34 1.60 -1.69
C ILE A 178 -9.76 3.01 -1.73
N TYR A 179 -9.58 3.60 -2.91
CA TYR A 179 -9.14 4.99 -3.03
C TYR A 179 -10.06 5.95 -2.25
N LYS A 180 -11.38 5.83 -2.43
CA LYS A 180 -12.36 6.65 -1.72
C LYS A 180 -12.28 6.45 -0.20
N ILE A 181 -12.08 5.20 0.24
CA ILE A 181 -11.86 4.86 1.65
C ILE A 181 -10.65 5.63 2.19
N LEU A 182 -9.48 5.45 1.57
CA LEU A 182 -8.21 6.00 2.03
C LEU A 182 -8.22 7.53 2.05
N LYS A 183 -8.76 8.17 1.00
CA LYS A 183 -8.89 9.64 0.95
C LYS A 183 -9.85 10.17 2.02
N LYS A 184 -10.98 9.50 2.27
CA LYS A 184 -11.96 9.91 3.28
C LYS A 184 -11.42 9.77 4.71
N GLU A 185 -10.67 8.70 4.98
CA GLU A 185 -10.01 8.47 6.26
C GLU A 185 -8.68 9.24 6.40
N LYS A 186 -8.25 9.96 5.35
CA LYS A 186 -6.97 10.71 5.29
C LYS A 186 -5.76 9.85 5.66
N ILE A 187 -5.75 8.59 5.23
CA ILE A 187 -4.67 7.65 5.52
C ILE A 187 -3.49 7.91 4.58
N THR A 188 -2.32 8.14 5.16
CA THR A 188 -1.07 8.17 4.39
C THR A 188 -0.80 6.78 3.82
N THR A 189 -0.60 6.68 2.51
CA THR A 189 -0.51 5.37 1.86
C THR A 189 0.75 5.26 1.01
N LEU A 190 1.47 4.16 1.18
CA LEU A 190 2.58 3.78 0.31
C LEU A 190 2.21 2.45 -0.36
N MET A 191 2.10 2.46 -1.68
CA MET A 191 1.70 1.30 -2.48
C MET A 191 2.83 0.83 -3.38
N VAL A 192 3.08 -0.47 -3.39
CA VAL A 192 3.89 -1.12 -4.43
C VAL A 192 2.94 -1.77 -5.43
N THR A 193 3.15 -1.51 -6.71
CA THR A 193 2.41 -2.15 -7.80
C THR A 193 3.30 -2.30 -9.03
N HIS A 194 2.97 -3.27 -9.88
CA HIS A 194 3.51 -3.40 -11.22
C HIS A 194 2.56 -2.83 -12.29
N ASP A 195 1.36 -2.39 -11.90
CA ASP A 195 0.38 -1.77 -12.79
C ASP A 195 0.54 -0.25 -12.81
N ILE A 196 1.05 0.27 -13.95
CA ILE A 196 1.22 1.71 -14.18
C ILE A 196 -0.12 2.45 -14.05
N THR A 197 -1.21 1.80 -14.46
CA THR A 197 -2.56 2.39 -14.42
C THR A 197 -3.03 2.63 -12.99
N GLU A 198 -2.77 1.68 -12.08
CA GLU A 198 -3.03 1.85 -10.65
C GLU A 198 -2.18 2.98 -10.07
N ALA A 199 -0.87 2.95 -10.34
CA ALA A 199 0.07 3.95 -9.84
C ALA A 199 -0.35 5.37 -10.23
N ILE A 200 -0.71 5.61 -11.49
CA ILE A 200 -1.13 6.94 -11.97
C ILE A 200 -2.47 7.34 -11.36
N SER A 201 -3.46 6.44 -11.39
CA SER A 201 -4.83 6.81 -11.04
C SER A 201 -5.05 7.04 -9.53
N MET A 202 -4.26 6.37 -8.67
CA MET A 202 -4.42 6.45 -7.23
C MET A 202 -3.47 7.43 -6.54
N SER A 203 -2.28 7.71 -7.12
CA SER A 203 -1.20 8.35 -6.38
C SER A 203 -1.11 9.86 -6.61
N ASP A 204 -0.67 10.55 -5.58
CA ASP A 204 -0.24 11.95 -5.67
C ASP A 204 1.20 12.04 -6.21
N ARG A 205 2.03 11.01 -5.91
CA ARG A 205 3.38 10.84 -6.47
C ARG A 205 3.67 9.40 -6.82
N VAL A 206 4.52 9.23 -7.85
CA VAL A 206 5.04 7.92 -8.25
C VAL A 206 6.56 7.92 -8.17
N VAL A 207 7.11 6.99 -7.40
CA VAL A 207 8.55 6.71 -7.29
C VAL A 207 8.89 5.58 -8.25
N VAL A 208 9.80 5.84 -9.19
CA VAL A 208 10.26 4.87 -10.18
C VAL A 208 11.59 4.29 -9.74
N LEU A 209 11.66 2.96 -9.57
CA LEU A 209 12.90 2.25 -9.25
C LEU A 209 13.60 1.72 -10.51
N SER A 210 14.93 1.66 -10.45
CA SER A 210 15.79 1.02 -11.48
C SER A 210 15.68 -0.50 -11.44
N LYS A 211 16.28 -1.18 -12.44
CA LYS A 211 16.65 -2.61 -12.34
C LYS A 211 17.59 -2.82 -11.14
N ARG A 212 17.69 -4.07 -10.68
CA ARG A 212 18.56 -4.44 -9.54
C ARG A 212 20.04 -4.04 -9.78
N PRO A 213 20.69 -3.45 -8.76
CA PRO A 213 20.15 -3.01 -7.49
C PRO A 213 19.15 -1.87 -7.66
N GLY A 214 17.98 -2.00 -6.98
CA GLY A 214 16.94 -0.99 -7.04
C GLY A 214 17.43 0.32 -6.42
N THR A 215 17.44 1.39 -7.21
CA THR A 215 17.70 2.78 -6.80
C THR A 215 16.53 3.64 -7.28
N ILE A 216 16.34 4.80 -6.73
CA ILE A 216 15.32 5.73 -7.25
C ILE A 216 15.85 6.35 -8.55
N LYS A 217 15.20 6.06 -9.67
CA LYS A 217 15.46 6.72 -10.96
C LYS A 217 14.87 8.12 -10.98
N LYS A 218 13.60 8.24 -10.58
CA LYS A 218 12.86 9.49 -10.59
C LYS A 218 11.63 9.45 -9.71
N ILE A 219 11.17 10.61 -9.28
CA ILE A 219 9.91 10.80 -8.57
C ILE A 219 9.06 11.77 -9.40
N HIS A 220 7.83 11.37 -9.73
CA HIS A 220 6.89 12.16 -10.49
C HIS A 220 5.72 12.59 -9.62
N ASN A 221 5.39 13.88 -9.65
CA ASN A 221 4.10 14.35 -9.15
C ASN A 221 3.02 14.02 -10.17
N ILE A 222 1.88 13.55 -9.69
CA ILE A 222 0.73 13.16 -10.52
C ILE A 222 -0.42 14.10 -10.20
N GLU A 223 -0.69 14.99 -11.12
CA GLU A 223 -1.72 16.01 -10.98
C GLU A 223 -2.75 15.86 -12.10
N PHE A 224 -4.02 15.99 -11.73
CA PHE A 224 -5.13 15.99 -12.66
C PHE A 224 -5.99 17.22 -12.41
N ASP A 225 -6.39 17.89 -13.49
CA ASP A 225 -7.35 18.98 -13.42
C ASP A 225 -8.77 18.40 -13.37
N LEU A 226 -9.14 17.83 -12.22
CA LEU A 226 -10.44 17.22 -11.97
C LEU A 226 -11.04 17.75 -10.67
N SER A 227 -12.25 18.25 -10.72
CA SER A 227 -13.03 18.69 -9.54
C SER A 227 -13.33 17.52 -8.58
N ASN A 228 -13.45 16.31 -9.12
CA ASN A 228 -13.67 15.06 -8.35
C ASN A 228 -12.74 13.98 -8.88
N ARG A 229 -11.52 13.94 -8.33
CA ARG A 229 -10.53 12.95 -8.70
C ARG A 229 -10.89 11.58 -8.11
N ASP A 230 -11.08 10.60 -8.96
CA ASP A 230 -11.11 9.18 -8.61
C ASP A 230 -10.37 8.34 -9.68
N PRO A 231 -9.96 7.10 -9.36
CA PRO A 231 -9.17 6.27 -10.28
C PRO A 231 -9.84 5.97 -11.63
N PHE A 232 -11.16 6.00 -11.71
CA PHE A 232 -11.89 5.78 -12.95
C PHE A 232 -11.87 7.04 -13.84
N ASN A 233 -12.18 8.20 -13.25
CA ASN A 233 -12.23 9.48 -13.97
C ASN A 233 -10.83 9.89 -14.49
N CYS A 234 -9.78 9.65 -13.71
CA CYS A 234 -8.40 9.94 -14.13
C CYS A 234 -8.04 9.26 -15.45
N ARG A 235 -8.48 8.01 -15.66
CA ARG A 235 -8.15 7.23 -16.88
C ARG A 235 -8.73 7.81 -18.16
N GLN A 236 -9.72 8.70 -18.07
CA GLN A 236 -10.37 9.30 -19.22
C GLN A 236 -9.75 10.64 -19.63
N THR A 237 -8.73 11.10 -18.92
CA THR A 237 -8.09 12.39 -19.16
C THR A 237 -6.88 12.32 -20.08
N PRO A 238 -6.55 13.38 -20.83
CA PRO A 238 -5.34 13.46 -21.63
C PRO A 238 -4.05 13.35 -20.78
N GLU A 239 -4.09 13.87 -19.53
CA GLU A 239 -2.96 13.83 -18.59
C GLU A 239 -2.61 12.39 -18.25
N PHE A 240 -3.59 11.51 -18.12
CA PHE A 240 -3.36 10.08 -17.87
C PHE A 240 -2.47 9.45 -18.94
N SER A 241 -2.78 9.69 -20.23
CA SER A 241 -2.01 9.17 -21.35
C SER A 241 -0.57 9.72 -21.37
N LYS A 242 -0.37 10.99 -20.99
CA LYS A 242 0.97 11.59 -20.87
C LYS A 242 1.79 10.91 -19.77
N TYR A 243 1.22 10.73 -18.57
CA TYR A 243 1.89 10.04 -17.47
C TYR A 243 2.15 8.57 -17.81
N PHE A 244 1.20 7.88 -18.44
CA PHE A 244 1.37 6.49 -18.85
C PHE A 244 2.57 6.33 -19.79
N ASN A 245 2.64 7.12 -20.85
CA ASN A 245 3.75 7.08 -21.81
C ASN A 245 5.10 7.44 -21.16
N LEU A 246 5.10 8.38 -20.21
CA LEU A 246 6.29 8.79 -19.48
C LEU A 246 6.82 7.63 -18.61
N LEU A 247 5.97 7.06 -17.76
CA LEU A 247 6.34 5.98 -16.85
C LEU A 247 6.68 4.69 -17.60
N TRP A 248 5.99 4.41 -18.70
CA TRP A 248 6.28 3.27 -19.56
C TRP A 248 7.71 3.33 -20.13
N LYS A 249 8.12 4.49 -20.63
CA LYS A 249 9.50 4.71 -21.11
C LYS A 249 10.54 4.54 -19.98
N GLU A 250 10.25 5.05 -18.80
CA GLU A 250 11.17 4.96 -17.66
C GLU A 250 11.36 3.54 -17.15
N LEU A 251 10.34 2.69 -17.25
CA LEU A 251 10.44 1.27 -16.89
C LEU A 251 11.25 0.44 -17.91
N GLY A 252 11.59 1.01 -19.06
CA GLY A 252 12.45 0.34 -20.04
C GLY A 252 11.77 -0.86 -20.73
N VAL A 253 10.46 -0.81 -20.93
CA VAL A 253 9.69 -1.92 -21.54
C VAL A 253 9.97 -2.06 -23.05
N ASN A 254 10.73 -1.15 -23.65
CA ASN A 254 11.09 -1.15 -25.07
C ASN A 254 12.57 -1.50 -25.34
N GLU A 255 13.31 -2.05 -24.35
CA GLU A 255 14.68 -2.52 -24.53
C GLU A 255 14.84 -4.01 -24.17
#